data_55bdb8d56ba363c618d57a83c18e7209
#
_entry.id   55bdb8d56ba363c618d57a83c18e7209
#
_cell.length_a   1.000
_cell.length_b   1.000
_cell.length_c   1.000
_cell.angle_alpha   90.00
_cell.angle_beta   90.00
_cell.angle_gamma   90.00
#
_symmetry.space_group_name_H-M   'P 1'
#
loop_
_entity.id
_entity.type
_entity.pdbx_description
1 polymer ?
#
loop_
_entity_poly.entity_id
_entity_poly.type
_entity_poly.pdbx_seq_one_letter_code
_entity_poly.pdbx_strand_id
1 'polypeptide(L)' 'STATAPRYFFHLIGDHASFPDDIGWRFNTLDDAKAEAAMIARDLATENNVFADYVVCVADDSGHTVALVPVEPSWDLQ' A
#
# COMPACT_ATOMS: atom_id res chain seq x y z
N SER A 1 -10.40 0.90 29.16
CA SER A 1 -10.86 1.24 27.86
C SER A 1 -10.24 0.33 26.81
N THR A 2 -10.93 0.18 25.77
CA THR A 2 -10.50 -0.68 24.70
C THR A 2 -9.85 0.14 23.63
N ALA A 3 -8.59 -0.10 23.41
CA ALA A 3 -7.91 0.59 22.34
C ALA A 3 -8.42 0.07 21.01
N THR A 4 -8.70 0.97 20.11
CA THR A 4 -9.07 0.60 18.77
C THR A 4 -7.79 0.42 17.98
N ALA A 5 -7.73 -0.62 17.15
CA ALA A 5 -6.58 -0.83 16.31
C ALA A 5 -6.39 0.38 15.40
N PRO A 6 -5.16 0.77 15.15
CA PRO A 6 -4.91 1.92 14.29
C PRO A 6 -5.39 1.68 12.87
N ARG A 7 -5.76 2.76 12.22
CA ARG A 7 -6.21 2.70 10.83
C ARG A 7 -5.07 3.09 9.91
N TYR A 8 -4.88 2.33 8.87
CA TYR A 8 -3.87 2.62 7.87
C TYR A 8 -4.54 2.82 6.52
N PHE A 9 -3.95 3.69 5.72
CA PHE A 9 -4.48 4.04 4.41
C PHE A 9 -3.47 3.62 3.36
N PHE A 10 -3.96 3.07 2.27
CA PHE A 10 -3.11 2.52 1.23
C PHE A 10 -3.35 3.30 -0.05
N HIS A 11 -2.55 4.34 -0.25
CA HIS A 11 -2.67 5.18 -1.44
C HIS A 11 -1.86 4.57 -2.57
N LEU A 12 -2.39 4.63 -3.77
CA LEU A 12 -1.66 4.16 -4.94
C LEU A 12 -1.19 5.37 -5.70
N ILE A 13 0.11 5.53 -5.83
CA ILE A 13 0.71 6.75 -6.38
C ILE A 13 1.57 6.40 -7.58
N GLY A 14 1.29 7.02 -8.72
CA GLY A 14 2.06 6.87 -9.93
C GLY A 14 2.60 8.20 -10.41
N ASP A 15 3.26 8.19 -11.56
CA ASP A 15 3.86 9.39 -12.09
C ASP A 15 2.83 10.42 -12.54
N HIS A 16 1.73 9.96 -13.08
CA HIS A 16 0.75 10.85 -13.67
C HIS A 16 -0.62 10.76 -13.02
N ALA A 17 -0.78 9.91 -12.04
CA ALA A 17 -2.07 9.71 -11.40
C ALA A 17 -1.86 9.20 -10.00
N SER A 18 -2.82 9.49 -9.13
CA SER A 18 -2.80 8.93 -7.80
C SER A 18 -4.22 8.55 -7.42
N PHE A 19 -4.31 7.50 -6.63
CA PHE A 19 -5.60 6.99 -6.17
C PHE A 19 -5.57 6.94 -4.65
N PRO A 20 -5.98 8.01 -4.00
CA PRO A 20 -5.94 8.03 -2.53
C PRO A 20 -7.00 7.11 -1.94
N ASP A 21 -6.66 6.53 -0.80
CA ASP A 21 -7.58 5.69 -0.06
C ASP A 21 -8.21 6.54 1.03
N ASP A 22 -9.50 6.74 0.96
CA ASP A 22 -10.21 7.56 1.93
C ASP A 22 -10.82 6.74 3.06
N ILE A 23 -10.76 5.43 2.97
CA ILE A 23 -11.45 4.56 3.91
C ILE A 23 -10.48 3.94 4.88
N GLY A 24 -9.41 3.33 4.37
CA GLY A 24 -8.42 2.67 5.18
C GLY A 24 -8.90 1.37 5.78
N TRP A 25 -8.01 0.71 6.49
CA TRP A 25 -8.29 -0.52 7.21
C TRP A 25 -7.58 -0.48 8.54
N ARG A 26 -8.13 -1.20 9.49
CA ARG A 26 -7.52 -1.29 10.81
C ARG A 26 -6.65 -2.54 10.88
N PHE A 27 -5.45 -2.37 11.40
CA PHE A 27 -4.52 -3.46 11.62
C PHE A 27 -3.96 -3.34 13.01
N ASN A 28 -3.69 -4.46 13.63
CA ASN A 28 -3.16 -4.46 14.99
C ASN A 28 -1.72 -3.97 15.04
N THR A 29 -0.95 -4.20 13.99
CA THR A 29 0.46 -3.82 13.95
C THR A 29 0.79 -3.20 12.61
N LEU A 30 1.88 -2.44 12.60
CA LEU A 30 2.39 -1.91 11.35
C LEU A 30 2.84 -3.04 10.42
N ASP A 31 3.40 -4.11 10.98
CA ASP A 31 3.83 -5.24 10.14
C ASP A 31 2.66 -5.85 9.39
N ASP A 32 1.50 -5.93 10.02
CA ASP A 32 0.32 -6.44 9.34
C ASP A 32 -0.10 -5.52 8.21
N ALA A 33 -0.02 -4.21 8.42
CA ALA A 33 -0.35 -3.26 7.37
C ALA A 33 0.65 -3.35 6.23
N LYS A 34 1.93 -3.53 6.54
CA LYS A 34 2.93 -3.69 5.48
C LYS A 34 2.71 -4.96 4.67
N ALA A 35 2.30 -6.03 5.33
CA ALA A 35 2.01 -7.28 4.64
C ALA A 35 0.85 -7.09 3.66
N GLU A 36 -0.16 -6.33 4.09
CA GLU A 36 -1.28 -6.05 3.20
C GLU A 36 -0.83 -5.23 2.01
N ALA A 37 0.03 -4.24 2.24
CA ALA A 37 0.55 -3.42 1.14
C ALA A 37 1.33 -4.27 0.14
N ALA A 38 2.10 -5.23 0.63
CA ALA A 38 2.85 -6.11 -0.24
C ALA A 38 1.90 -6.98 -1.09
N MET A 39 0.80 -7.43 -0.51
CA MET A 39 -0.19 -8.18 -1.27
C MET A 39 -0.84 -7.33 -2.34
N ILE A 40 -1.19 -6.09 -1.99
CA ILE A 40 -1.77 -5.17 -2.96
C ILE A 40 -0.81 -4.94 -4.12
N ALA A 41 0.45 -4.69 -3.78
CA ALA A 41 1.46 -4.42 -4.82
C ALA A 41 1.63 -5.63 -5.72
N ARG A 42 1.65 -6.83 -5.14
CA ARG A 42 1.79 -8.05 -5.93
C ARG A 42 0.60 -8.24 -6.86
N ASP A 43 -0.60 -8.01 -6.36
CA ASP A 43 -1.80 -8.17 -7.18
C ASP A 43 -1.80 -7.18 -8.33
N LEU A 44 -1.39 -5.95 -8.07
CA LEU A 44 -1.33 -4.93 -9.11
C LEU A 44 -0.25 -5.25 -10.14
N ALA A 45 0.84 -5.87 -9.70
CA ALA A 45 1.92 -6.21 -10.62
C ALA A 45 1.49 -7.23 -11.66
N THR A 46 0.41 -7.96 -11.41
CA THR A 46 -0.07 -8.94 -12.38
C THR A 46 -1.02 -8.34 -13.40
N GLU A 47 -1.27 -7.04 -13.37
CA GLU A 47 -2.26 -6.39 -14.24
C GLU A 47 -1.61 -5.83 -15.49
N ASN A 48 -0.91 -6.64 -16.24
CA ASN A 48 -0.35 -6.27 -17.53
C ASN A 48 0.56 -5.05 -17.45
N ASN A 49 1.23 -4.87 -16.35
CA ASN A 49 2.16 -3.75 -16.14
C ASN A 49 1.49 -2.38 -16.15
N VAL A 50 0.18 -2.36 -16.00
CA VAL A 50 -0.52 -1.08 -15.98
C VAL A 50 -0.05 -0.24 -14.80
N PHE A 51 0.24 -0.89 -13.68
CA PHE A 51 0.67 -0.18 -12.48
C PHE A 51 2.14 -0.37 -12.17
N ALA A 52 2.95 -0.70 -13.17
CA ALA A 52 4.35 -1.06 -12.92
C ALA A 52 5.14 0.08 -12.28
N ASP A 53 4.79 1.33 -12.59
CA ASP A 53 5.51 2.49 -12.05
C ASP A 53 4.89 3.04 -10.79
N TYR A 54 3.88 2.35 -10.27
CA TYR A 54 3.16 2.85 -9.10
C TYR A 54 3.79 2.37 -7.82
N VAL A 55 3.47 3.07 -6.74
CA VAL A 55 3.94 2.73 -5.41
C VAL A 55 2.71 2.72 -4.49
N VAL A 56 2.63 1.71 -3.63
CA VAL A 56 1.62 1.67 -2.58
C VAL A 56 2.18 2.42 -1.39
N CYS A 57 1.55 3.52 -1.05
CA CYS A 57 1.99 4.36 0.06
C CYS A 57 1.09 4.07 1.26
N VAL A 58 1.67 3.56 2.32
CA VAL A 58 0.94 3.27 3.54
C VAL A 58 1.07 4.45 4.48
N ALA A 59 -0.05 5.02 4.86
CA ALA A 59 -0.06 6.15 5.79
C ALA A 59 -0.87 5.78 7.03
N ASP A 60 -0.50 6.37 8.16
CA ASP A 60 -1.26 6.16 9.38
C ASP A 60 -2.39 7.18 9.45
N ASP A 61 -3.15 7.15 10.54
CA ASP A 61 -4.32 8.01 10.66
C ASP A 61 -3.95 9.46 10.97
N SER A 62 -2.68 9.73 11.20
CA SER A 62 -2.19 11.11 11.31
C SER A 62 -1.75 11.67 9.97
N GLY A 63 -1.78 10.84 8.93
CA GLY A 63 -1.34 11.26 7.61
C GLY A 63 0.14 11.06 7.34
N HIS A 64 0.85 10.42 8.26
CA HIS A 64 2.27 10.18 8.07
C HIS A 64 2.48 8.93 7.24
N THR A 65 3.38 9.01 6.27
CA THR A 65 3.76 7.84 5.48
C THR A 65 4.64 6.94 6.34
N VAL A 66 4.21 5.70 6.50
CA VAL A 66 4.95 4.76 7.32
C VAL A 66 5.59 3.65 6.50
N ALA A 67 5.23 3.49 5.24
CA ALA A 67 5.86 2.51 4.36
C ALA A 67 5.57 2.84 2.91
N LEU A 68 6.48 2.44 2.04
CA LEU A 68 6.30 2.56 0.60
C LEU A 68 6.63 1.20 0.00
N VAL A 69 5.72 0.68 -0.80
CA VAL A 69 5.91 -0.62 -1.42
C VAL A 69 5.72 -0.46 -2.92
N PRO A 70 6.78 -0.57 -3.70
CA PRO A 70 6.64 -0.39 -5.15
C PRO A 70 5.90 -1.56 -5.79
N VAL A 71 5.13 -1.24 -6.82
CA VAL A 71 4.44 -2.23 -7.62
C VAL A 71 5.40 -2.63 -8.73
N GLU A 72 6.17 -3.67 -8.50
CA GLU A 72 7.16 -4.10 -9.47
C GLU A 72 6.93 -5.56 -9.79
N PRO A 73 6.94 -5.90 -11.08
CA PRO A 73 6.82 -7.31 -11.43
C PRO A 73 8.02 -8.07 -10.90
N SER A 74 7.78 -9.26 -10.40
CA SER A 74 8.87 -10.06 -9.90
C SER A 74 9.61 -10.80 -10.99
N TRP A 75 9.15 -10.67 -12.23
CA TRP A 75 9.80 -11.37 -13.32
C TRP A 75 11.20 -10.86 -13.61
N ASP A 76 11.53 -9.69 -13.13
CA ASP A 76 12.84 -9.15 -13.40
C ASP A 76 13.92 -9.82 -12.62
N LEU A 77 13.55 -10.71 -11.79
CA LEU A 77 14.55 -11.41 -11.09
C LEU A 77 15.11 -12.46 -11.94
N GLN A 78 15.67 -12.50 -12.33
CA GLN A 78 16.09 -13.57 -12.92
C GLN A 78 17.18 -13.69 -13.00
#